data_b5ed4e56d8d69981af33571632122d7a
#
_entry.id   b5ed4e56d8d69981af33571632122d7a
#
_cell.length_a   1.000
_cell.length_b   1.000
_cell.length_c   1.000
_cell.angle_alpha   90.00
_cell.angle_beta   90.00
_cell.angle_gamma   90.00
#
_symmetry.space_group_name_H-M   'P 1'
#
loop_
_entity.id
_entity.type
_entity.pdbx_description
1 polymer ?
#
loop_
_entity_poly.entity_id
_entity_poly.type
_entity_poly.pdbx_seq_one_letter_code
_entity_poly.pdbx_strand_id
1 'polypeptide(L)'
;MTAVRVYRDDGPLSRALGRTAGGRLPPLPFTVLAAAATGVLLAVGPQPGTRIGPEPAVFAPLVVLLLAGPASDHPHTGRLDWLVPPILRGIEYGYLAVLGDARAVPVPLVYVLLTVLALHHYDAAYRTRQGRRPPRWVRLAGLGWEGRMLFTAFAGLLAPLPFAYAALAAYLGVLSGGESAATWARHGRAGGVMVDLTKKLSEGVGDGPHGEREKRA
;
A
#
# COMPACT_ATOMS: atom_id res chain seq x y z
N MET A 1 22.08 -3.50 -15.87
CA MET A 1 20.62 -3.55 -15.76
C MET A 1 20.24 -3.19 -14.33
N THR A 2 19.65 -2.02 -14.12
CA THR A 2 19.19 -1.58 -12.77
C THR A 2 18.05 -2.49 -12.34
N ALA A 3 18.26 -3.25 -11.27
CA ALA A 3 17.22 -4.09 -10.68
C ALA A 3 16.02 -3.20 -10.34
N VAL A 4 14.89 -3.45 -11.00
CA VAL A 4 13.62 -2.78 -10.70
C VAL A 4 13.29 -3.16 -9.25
N ARG A 5 13.35 -2.16 -8.34
CA ARG A 5 12.96 -2.39 -6.95
C ARG A 5 11.47 -2.64 -6.90
N VAL A 6 11.12 -3.90 -6.75
CA VAL A 6 9.74 -4.35 -6.62
C VAL A 6 9.24 -3.96 -5.23
N TYR A 7 8.20 -3.12 -5.17
CA TYR A 7 7.55 -2.75 -3.91
C TYR A 7 6.45 -3.77 -3.58
N ARG A 8 6.65 -4.51 -2.51
CA ARG A 8 5.70 -5.42 -1.93
C ARG A 8 5.15 -4.81 -0.64
N ASP A 9 3.81 -4.71 -0.53
CA ASP A 9 3.12 -4.10 0.61
C ASP A 9 2.87 -5.12 1.73
N ASP A 10 3.97 -5.75 2.19
CA ASP A 10 3.90 -6.73 3.27
C ASP A 10 3.74 -6.04 4.62
N GLY A 11 2.79 -6.49 5.39
CA GLY A 11 2.59 -6.08 6.77
C GLY A 11 3.48 -6.84 7.76
N PRO A 12 3.19 -6.71 9.06
CA PRO A 12 4.02 -7.29 10.13
C PRO A 12 4.00 -8.82 10.15
N LEU A 13 2.86 -9.45 9.84
CA LEU A 13 2.70 -10.90 9.90
C LEU A 13 3.45 -11.59 8.76
N SER A 14 3.28 -11.13 7.52
CA SER A 14 4.03 -11.65 6.37
C SER A 14 5.53 -11.55 6.60
N ARG A 15 6.01 -10.40 7.10
CA ARG A 15 7.44 -10.21 7.43
C ARG A 15 7.93 -11.11 8.56
N ALA A 16 7.09 -11.39 9.56
CA ALA A 16 7.43 -12.33 10.61
C ALA A 16 7.60 -13.74 10.04
N LEU A 17 6.65 -14.20 9.20
CA LEU A 17 6.72 -15.49 8.53
C LEU A 17 7.89 -15.58 7.55
N GLY A 18 8.20 -14.51 6.81
CA GLY A 18 9.35 -14.46 5.91
C GLY A 18 10.67 -14.65 6.65
N ARG A 19 10.83 -14.00 7.81
CA ARG A 19 12.02 -14.16 8.67
C ARG A 19 12.17 -15.57 9.20
N THR A 20 11.09 -16.23 9.60
CA THR A 20 11.14 -17.63 10.06
C THR A 20 11.52 -18.60 8.94
N ALA A 21 11.05 -18.31 7.70
CA ALA A 21 11.41 -19.10 6.51
C ALA A 21 12.81 -18.83 5.99
N GLY A 22 13.48 -17.76 6.49
CA GLY A 22 14.85 -17.41 6.15
C GLY A 22 15.08 -17.12 4.66
N GLY A 23 14.07 -16.59 3.96
CA GLY A 23 14.20 -16.20 2.55
C GLY A 23 14.43 -17.36 1.56
N ARG A 24 14.16 -18.60 1.96
CA ARG A 24 14.40 -19.78 1.10
C ARG A 24 13.29 -20.06 0.07
N LEU A 25 12.10 -19.54 0.30
CA LEU A 25 10.94 -19.83 -0.52
C LEU A 25 10.82 -18.85 -1.68
N PRO A 26 10.75 -19.31 -2.95
CA PRO A 26 10.62 -18.43 -4.10
C PRO A 26 9.24 -17.73 -4.09
N PRO A 27 9.15 -16.41 -4.27
CA PRO A 27 7.92 -15.67 -4.04
C PRO A 27 6.84 -15.96 -5.09
N LEU A 28 7.19 -16.11 -6.35
CA LEU A 28 6.22 -16.21 -7.43
C LEU A 28 5.35 -17.50 -7.35
N PRO A 29 5.89 -18.73 -7.23
CA PRO A 29 5.06 -19.92 -7.18
C PRO A 29 4.13 -19.95 -5.97
N PHE A 30 4.59 -19.49 -4.81
CA PHE A 30 3.75 -19.42 -3.62
C PHE A 30 2.66 -18.34 -3.72
N THR A 31 2.94 -17.22 -4.39
CA THR A 31 1.92 -16.20 -4.65
C THR A 31 0.88 -16.67 -5.66
N VAL A 32 1.29 -17.39 -6.71
CA VAL A 32 0.36 -18.00 -7.68
C VAL A 32 -0.50 -19.06 -7.01
N LEU A 33 0.10 -19.91 -6.16
CA LEU A 33 -0.64 -20.91 -5.38
C LEU A 33 -1.65 -20.25 -4.44
N ALA A 34 -1.26 -19.15 -3.78
CA ALA A 34 -2.16 -18.37 -2.94
C ALA A 34 -3.33 -17.77 -3.74
N ALA A 35 -3.07 -17.27 -4.96
CA ALA A 35 -4.11 -16.79 -5.85
C ALA A 35 -5.09 -17.88 -6.27
N ALA A 36 -4.57 -19.03 -6.67
CA ALA A 36 -5.40 -20.19 -7.05
C ALA A 36 -6.25 -20.69 -5.87
N ALA A 37 -5.65 -20.86 -4.69
CA ALA A 37 -6.36 -21.29 -3.48
C ALA A 37 -7.45 -20.29 -3.07
N THR A 38 -7.14 -18.97 -3.12
CA THR A 38 -8.14 -17.93 -2.85
C THR A 38 -9.26 -17.97 -3.88
N GLY A 39 -8.95 -18.10 -5.16
CA GLY A 39 -9.95 -18.21 -6.22
C GLY A 39 -10.89 -19.40 -5.98
N VAL A 40 -10.37 -20.55 -5.58
CA VAL A 40 -11.19 -21.71 -5.22
C VAL A 40 -12.06 -21.43 -4.01
N LEU A 41 -11.52 -20.86 -2.92
CA LEU A 41 -12.29 -20.52 -1.72
C LEU A 41 -13.41 -19.52 -2.01
N LEU A 42 -13.17 -18.55 -2.88
CA LEU A 42 -14.19 -17.58 -3.29
C LEU A 42 -15.24 -18.21 -4.24
N ALA A 43 -14.84 -19.12 -5.11
CA ALA A 43 -15.75 -19.81 -6.04
C ALA A 43 -16.65 -20.86 -5.35
N VAL A 44 -16.13 -21.52 -4.30
CA VAL A 44 -16.89 -22.46 -3.44
C VAL A 44 -17.75 -21.70 -2.42
N GLY A 45 -17.69 -20.36 -2.41
CA GLY A 45 -18.40 -19.46 -1.51
C GLY A 45 -19.89 -19.76 -1.36
N PRO A 46 -20.68 -18.91 -0.69
CA PRO A 46 -21.98 -19.28 -0.15
C PRO A 46 -22.91 -19.87 -1.19
N GLN A 47 -23.13 -21.18 -1.09
CA GLN A 47 -24.18 -21.85 -1.85
C GLN A 47 -25.52 -21.41 -1.30
N PRO A 48 -26.49 -21.02 -2.15
CA PRO A 48 -27.83 -20.67 -1.72
C PRO A 48 -28.42 -21.83 -0.91
N GLY A 49 -28.65 -21.63 0.41
CA GLY A 49 -29.26 -22.62 1.29
C GLY A 49 -28.35 -23.28 2.32
N THR A 50 -27.03 -23.18 2.22
CA THR A 50 -26.08 -23.71 3.23
C THR A 50 -25.69 -22.63 4.26
N ARG A 51 -26.49 -22.46 5.29
CA ARG A 51 -26.20 -21.51 6.41
C ARG A 51 -25.49 -22.16 7.60
N ILE A 52 -24.83 -23.29 7.42
CA ILE A 52 -24.21 -24.02 8.54
C ILE A 52 -22.68 -23.87 8.44
N GLY A 53 -22.11 -23.03 9.28
CA GLY A 53 -20.66 -22.85 9.45
C GLY A 53 -20.10 -21.53 8.86
N PRO A 54 -18.87 -21.19 9.23
CA PRO A 54 -18.17 -20.04 8.64
C PRO A 54 -17.91 -20.28 7.17
N GLU A 55 -18.25 -19.27 6.34
CA GLU A 55 -18.02 -19.34 4.90
C GLU A 55 -16.53 -19.55 4.57
N PRO A 56 -16.20 -20.43 3.60
CA PRO A 56 -14.80 -20.68 3.23
C PRO A 56 -14.02 -19.42 2.85
N ALA A 57 -14.69 -18.42 2.29
CA ALA A 57 -14.12 -17.14 1.93
C ALA A 57 -13.50 -16.38 3.13
N VAL A 58 -14.03 -16.57 4.35
CA VAL A 58 -13.48 -15.94 5.57
C VAL A 58 -12.07 -16.43 5.87
N PHE A 59 -11.72 -17.65 5.46
CA PHE A 59 -10.39 -18.23 5.66
C PHE A 59 -9.39 -17.83 4.57
N ALA A 60 -9.82 -17.20 3.49
CA ALA A 60 -8.94 -16.83 2.39
C ALA A 60 -7.73 -15.97 2.85
N PRO A 61 -7.87 -14.96 3.74
CA PRO A 61 -6.72 -14.19 4.21
C PRO A 61 -5.67 -15.02 4.94
N LEU A 62 -6.11 -16.03 5.71
CA LEU A 62 -5.19 -16.95 6.41
C LEU A 62 -4.44 -17.83 5.41
N VAL A 63 -5.13 -18.35 4.39
CA VAL A 63 -4.52 -19.17 3.34
C VAL A 63 -3.48 -18.35 2.56
N VAL A 64 -3.82 -17.12 2.16
CA VAL A 64 -2.87 -16.22 1.47
C VAL A 64 -1.67 -15.92 2.36
N LEU A 65 -1.91 -15.63 3.64
CA LEU A 65 -0.85 -15.34 4.60
C LEU A 65 0.10 -16.52 4.78
N LEU A 66 -0.43 -17.73 4.91
CA LEU A 66 0.38 -18.94 5.09
C LEU A 66 1.15 -19.33 3.83
N LEU A 67 0.61 -19.10 2.64
CA LEU A 67 1.27 -19.43 1.38
C LEU A 67 2.24 -18.34 0.92
N ALA A 68 1.82 -17.08 0.87
CA ALA A 68 2.62 -15.99 0.34
C ALA A 68 3.49 -15.29 1.40
N GLY A 69 3.10 -15.33 2.69
CA GLY A 69 3.83 -14.70 3.79
C GLY A 69 5.26 -15.21 3.97
N PRO A 70 5.51 -16.53 4.03
CA PRO A 70 6.86 -17.08 4.20
C PRO A 70 7.84 -16.69 3.10
N ALA A 71 7.36 -16.34 1.90
CA ALA A 71 8.17 -15.89 0.79
C ALA A 71 8.46 -14.37 0.80
N SER A 72 8.03 -13.64 1.85
CA SER A 72 8.17 -12.16 1.90
C SER A 72 9.61 -11.67 2.04
N ASP A 73 10.49 -12.45 2.64
CA ASP A 73 11.88 -12.08 2.90
C ASP A 73 12.85 -12.57 1.80
N HIS A 74 12.31 -13.22 0.75
CA HIS A 74 13.12 -13.69 -0.37
C HIS A 74 13.58 -12.53 -1.25
N PRO A 75 14.87 -12.48 -1.66
CA PRO A 75 15.36 -11.48 -2.60
C PRO A 75 14.63 -11.61 -3.95
N HIS A 76 14.00 -10.55 -4.40
CA HIS A 76 13.29 -10.52 -5.70
C HIS A 76 14.29 -10.36 -6.85
N THR A 77 15.02 -11.41 -7.14
CA THR A 77 16.05 -11.46 -8.20
C THR A 77 15.60 -12.23 -9.44
N GLY A 78 14.48 -12.92 -9.35
CA GLY A 78 13.89 -13.70 -10.44
C GLY A 78 13.33 -12.81 -11.55
N ARG A 79 13.43 -13.30 -12.80
CA ARG A 79 12.96 -12.57 -14.00
C ARG A 79 11.47 -12.21 -13.94
N LEU A 80 10.65 -12.98 -13.25
CA LEU A 80 9.21 -12.81 -13.15
C LEU A 80 8.75 -12.31 -11.78
N ASP A 81 9.66 -12.03 -10.85
CA ASP A 81 9.29 -11.59 -9.49
C ASP A 81 8.55 -10.26 -9.45
N TRP A 82 8.61 -9.48 -10.52
CA TRP A 82 7.82 -8.26 -10.68
C TRP A 82 6.31 -8.52 -10.74
N LEU A 83 5.88 -9.77 -11.02
CA LEU A 83 4.47 -10.18 -11.00
C LEU A 83 3.91 -10.36 -9.59
N VAL A 84 4.76 -10.57 -8.59
CA VAL A 84 4.33 -10.85 -7.21
C VAL A 84 3.44 -9.74 -6.64
N PRO A 85 3.81 -8.45 -6.66
CA PRO A 85 2.95 -7.40 -6.14
C PRO A 85 1.60 -7.26 -6.88
N PRO A 86 1.52 -7.27 -8.22
CA PRO A 86 0.24 -7.19 -8.89
C PRO A 86 -0.66 -8.40 -8.59
N ILE A 87 -0.11 -9.62 -8.45
CA ILE A 87 -0.89 -10.79 -8.08
C ILE A 87 -1.45 -10.63 -6.66
N LEU A 88 -0.65 -10.22 -5.68
CA LEU A 88 -1.12 -9.98 -4.31
C LEU A 88 -2.21 -8.90 -4.25
N ARG A 89 -2.08 -7.82 -5.02
CA ARG A 89 -3.14 -6.80 -5.12
C ARG A 89 -4.41 -7.36 -5.77
N GLY A 90 -4.25 -8.18 -6.80
CA GLY A 90 -5.38 -8.89 -7.43
C GLY A 90 -6.12 -9.79 -6.45
N ILE A 91 -5.38 -10.52 -5.61
CA ILE A 91 -5.95 -11.34 -4.52
C ILE A 91 -6.73 -10.45 -3.54
N GLU A 92 -6.11 -9.38 -3.05
CA GLU A 92 -6.70 -8.46 -2.07
C GLU A 92 -7.97 -7.80 -2.63
N TYR A 93 -7.91 -7.23 -3.84
CA TYR A 93 -9.06 -6.55 -4.44
C TYR A 93 -10.18 -7.54 -4.79
N GLY A 94 -9.83 -8.71 -5.35
CA GLY A 94 -10.79 -9.76 -5.65
C GLY A 94 -11.48 -10.28 -4.40
N TYR A 95 -10.71 -10.50 -3.32
CA TYR A 95 -11.27 -10.89 -2.03
C TYR A 95 -12.26 -9.86 -1.48
N LEU A 96 -11.87 -8.59 -1.43
CA LEU A 96 -12.74 -7.52 -0.93
C LEU A 96 -13.99 -7.35 -1.81
N ALA A 97 -13.87 -7.40 -3.13
CA ALA A 97 -15.00 -7.30 -4.04
C ALA A 97 -16.01 -8.44 -3.83
N VAL A 98 -15.52 -9.70 -3.85
CA VAL A 98 -16.38 -10.89 -3.72
C VAL A 98 -16.98 -11.00 -2.32
N LEU A 99 -16.21 -10.72 -1.26
CA LEU A 99 -16.75 -10.72 0.10
C LEU A 99 -17.80 -9.63 0.28
N GLY A 100 -17.58 -8.44 -0.30
CA GLY A 100 -18.54 -7.33 -0.26
C GLY A 100 -19.86 -7.70 -0.94
N ASP A 101 -19.80 -8.29 -2.12
CA ASP A 101 -20.97 -8.77 -2.87
C ASP A 101 -21.71 -9.89 -2.10
N ALA A 102 -21.00 -10.92 -1.67
CA ALA A 102 -21.55 -12.05 -0.92
C ALA A 102 -22.25 -11.65 0.39
N ARG A 103 -21.83 -10.53 0.99
CA ARG A 103 -22.38 -10.00 2.27
C ARG A 103 -23.29 -8.79 2.06
N ALA A 104 -23.74 -8.53 0.84
CA ALA A 104 -24.61 -7.42 0.48
C ALA A 104 -24.12 -6.04 0.97
N VAL A 105 -22.81 -5.82 0.95
CA VAL A 105 -22.24 -4.49 1.19
C VAL A 105 -22.69 -3.57 0.05
N PRO A 106 -23.16 -2.35 0.32
CA PRO A 106 -23.55 -1.42 -0.74
C PRO A 106 -22.45 -1.25 -1.79
N VAL A 107 -22.77 -1.48 -3.05
CA VAL A 107 -21.81 -1.42 -4.17
C VAL A 107 -20.98 -0.13 -4.19
N PRO A 108 -21.56 1.08 -3.96
CA PRO A 108 -20.75 2.29 -3.89
C PRO A 108 -19.68 2.26 -2.81
N LEU A 109 -19.96 1.62 -1.66
CA LEU A 109 -19.00 1.52 -0.56
C LEU A 109 -17.84 0.58 -0.91
N VAL A 110 -18.12 -0.53 -1.61
CA VAL A 110 -17.06 -1.41 -2.15
C VAL A 110 -16.17 -0.62 -3.11
N TYR A 111 -16.75 0.15 -4.03
CA TYR A 111 -15.98 0.99 -4.96
C TYR A 111 -15.15 2.05 -4.24
N VAL A 112 -15.69 2.71 -3.22
CA VAL A 112 -14.95 3.70 -2.42
C VAL A 112 -13.74 3.04 -1.77
N LEU A 113 -13.91 1.88 -1.12
CA LEU A 113 -12.80 1.16 -0.50
C LEU A 113 -11.73 0.77 -1.52
N LEU A 114 -12.12 0.16 -2.64
CA LEU A 114 -11.17 -0.26 -3.68
C LEU A 114 -10.45 0.94 -4.31
N THR A 115 -11.13 2.07 -4.48
CA THR A 115 -10.52 3.30 -5.02
C THR A 115 -9.49 3.86 -4.05
N VAL A 116 -9.83 3.97 -2.76
CA VAL A 116 -8.89 4.46 -1.73
C VAL A 116 -7.68 3.54 -1.64
N LEU A 117 -7.89 2.24 -1.72
CA LEU A 117 -6.83 1.23 -1.71
C LEU A 117 -5.93 1.34 -2.95
N ALA A 118 -6.52 1.56 -4.13
CA ALA A 118 -5.78 1.78 -5.37
C ALA A 118 -4.92 3.05 -5.30
N LEU A 119 -5.46 4.14 -4.75
CA LEU A 119 -4.72 5.38 -4.53
C LEU A 119 -3.57 5.19 -3.54
N HIS A 120 -3.81 4.47 -2.45
CA HIS A 120 -2.77 4.11 -1.48
C HIS A 120 -1.61 3.33 -2.13
N HIS A 121 -1.93 2.31 -2.92
CA HIS A 121 -0.92 1.53 -3.64
C HIS A 121 -0.20 2.34 -4.72
N TYR A 122 -0.92 3.21 -5.43
CA TYR A 122 -0.34 4.09 -6.43
C TYR A 122 0.69 5.03 -5.79
N ASP A 123 0.33 5.70 -4.70
CA ASP A 123 1.22 6.62 -3.99
C ASP A 123 2.48 5.90 -3.48
N ALA A 124 2.31 4.72 -2.86
CA ALA A 124 3.43 3.90 -2.40
C ALA A 124 4.37 3.48 -3.54
N ALA A 125 3.81 3.07 -4.69
CA ALA A 125 4.59 2.70 -5.87
C ALA A 125 5.32 3.91 -6.48
N TYR A 126 4.65 5.05 -6.56
CA TYR A 126 5.20 6.30 -7.08
C TYR A 126 6.39 6.79 -6.25
N ARG A 127 6.26 6.81 -4.92
CA ARG A 127 7.35 7.17 -4.00
C ARG A 127 8.55 6.23 -4.11
N THR A 128 8.29 4.94 -4.23
CA THR A 128 9.34 3.94 -4.40
C THR A 128 10.14 4.17 -5.68
N ARG A 129 9.46 4.52 -6.79
CA ARG A 129 10.13 4.89 -8.05
C ARG A 129 10.99 6.13 -7.93
N GLN A 130 10.60 7.09 -7.08
CA GLN A 130 11.40 8.28 -6.77
C GLN A 130 12.56 8.02 -5.80
N GLY A 131 12.80 6.77 -5.40
CA GLY A 131 13.82 6.41 -4.41
C GLY A 131 13.47 6.81 -2.96
N ARG A 132 12.27 7.32 -2.72
CA ARG A 132 11.81 7.74 -1.40
C ARG A 132 11.12 6.56 -0.71
N ARG A 133 11.63 6.15 0.44
CA ARG A 133 10.98 5.11 1.25
C ARG A 133 10.01 5.78 2.23
N PRO A 134 8.75 5.31 2.31
CA PRO A 134 7.84 5.80 3.34
C PRO A 134 8.41 5.49 4.73
N PRO A 135 8.16 6.35 5.72
CA PRO A 135 8.55 6.13 7.11
C PRO A 135 8.05 4.78 7.63
N ARG A 136 8.75 4.20 8.62
CA ARG A 136 8.36 2.89 9.18
C ARG A 136 6.94 2.88 9.72
N TRP A 137 6.51 3.98 10.37
CA TRP A 137 5.18 4.08 10.94
C TRP A 137 4.08 4.05 9.87
N VAL A 138 4.28 4.70 8.71
CA VAL A 138 3.30 4.68 7.59
C VAL A 138 3.14 3.27 7.04
N ARG A 139 4.22 2.52 6.92
CA ARG A 139 4.18 1.13 6.46
C ARG A 139 3.48 0.19 7.46
N LEU A 140 3.58 0.48 8.75
CA LEU A 140 2.86 -0.26 9.79
C LEU A 140 1.39 0.16 9.84
N ALA A 141 1.13 1.47 9.77
CA ALA A 141 -0.21 2.02 9.73
C ALA A 141 -1.01 1.59 8.49
N GLY A 142 -0.36 1.38 7.33
CA GLY A 142 -0.99 0.82 6.14
C GLY A 142 -1.51 -0.61 6.28
N LEU A 143 -1.25 -1.27 7.43
CA LEU A 143 -1.64 -2.64 7.78
C LEU A 143 -1.05 -3.74 6.90
N GLY A 144 -0.55 -3.40 5.70
CA GLY A 144 -0.21 -4.37 4.67
C GLY A 144 -1.44 -5.11 4.12
N TRP A 145 -1.26 -5.81 3.00
CA TRP A 145 -2.36 -6.57 2.38
C TRP A 145 -3.00 -7.58 3.33
N GLU A 146 -2.20 -8.30 4.12
CA GLU A 146 -2.71 -9.29 5.08
C GLU A 146 -3.53 -8.66 6.20
N GLY A 147 -3.09 -7.52 6.73
CA GLY A 147 -3.80 -6.85 7.82
C GLY A 147 -5.17 -6.34 7.39
N ARG A 148 -5.28 -5.80 6.18
CA ARG A 148 -6.56 -5.32 5.63
C ARG A 148 -7.53 -6.46 5.33
N MET A 149 -7.04 -7.57 4.74
CA MET A 149 -7.86 -8.75 4.48
C MET A 149 -8.31 -9.42 5.79
N LEU A 150 -7.41 -9.58 6.77
CA LEU A 150 -7.74 -10.13 8.09
C LEU A 150 -8.73 -9.24 8.84
N PHE A 151 -8.53 -7.92 8.81
CA PHE A 151 -9.46 -6.97 9.43
C PHE A 151 -10.88 -7.14 8.89
N THR A 152 -11.04 -7.20 7.56
CA THR A 152 -12.36 -7.37 6.94
C THR A 152 -12.96 -8.75 7.23
N ALA A 153 -12.15 -9.81 7.25
CA ALA A 153 -12.59 -11.16 7.61
C ALA A 153 -13.12 -11.20 9.04
N PHE A 154 -12.35 -10.71 10.02
CA PHE A 154 -12.75 -10.71 11.44
C PHE A 154 -13.92 -9.77 11.69
N ALA A 155 -13.92 -8.59 11.11
CA ALA A 155 -15.04 -7.66 11.24
C ALA A 155 -16.33 -8.26 10.66
N GLY A 156 -16.25 -8.99 9.54
CA GLY A 156 -17.40 -9.69 8.96
C GLY A 156 -17.95 -10.83 9.82
N LEU A 157 -17.17 -11.34 10.79
CA LEU A 157 -17.64 -12.32 11.78
C LEU A 157 -18.32 -11.67 12.99
N LEU A 158 -17.89 -10.45 13.35
CA LEU A 158 -18.27 -9.82 14.62
C LEU A 158 -19.32 -8.71 14.46
N ALA A 159 -19.39 -8.08 13.29
CA ALA A 159 -20.20 -6.90 13.02
C ALA A 159 -20.72 -6.86 11.58
N PRO A 160 -21.70 -6.01 11.26
CA PRO A 160 -22.12 -5.77 9.88
C PRO A 160 -20.95 -5.27 9.05
N LEU A 161 -20.63 -6.00 7.99
CA LEU A 161 -19.48 -5.76 7.12
C LEU A 161 -19.43 -4.35 6.48
N PRO A 162 -20.56 -3.70 6.15
CA PRO A 162 -20.54 -2.32 5.65
C PRO A 162 -19.79 -1.34 6.58
N PHE A 163 -19.91 -1.49 7.90
CA PHE A 163 -19.17 -0.64 8.85
C PHE A 163 -17.65 -0.87 8.77
N ALA A 164 -17.22 -2.12 8.59
CA ALA A 164 -15.81 -2.45 8.44
C ALA A 164 -15.23 -1.85 7.14
N TYR A 165 -15.99 -1.91 6.04
CA TYR A 165 -15.60 -1.31 4.77
C TYR A 165 -15.50 0.22 4.89
N ALA A 166 -16.50 0.85 5.50
CA ALA A 166 -16.48 2.30 5.73
C ALA A 166 -15.31 2.72 6.63
N ALA A 167 -15.09 2.00 7.74
CA ALA A 167 -13.99 2.28 8.66
C ALA A 167 -12.62 2.12 8.00
N LEU A 168 -12.42 1.04 7.21
CA LEU A 168 -11.18 0.81 6.49
C LEU A 168 -10.94 1.85 5.40
N ALA A 169 -11.99 2.21 4.63
CA ALA A 169 -11.90 3.24 3.61
C ALA A 169 -11.56 4.61 4.21
N ALA A 170 -12.24 5.00 5.30
CA ALA A 170 -11.96 6.25 6.00
C ALA A 170 -10.54 6.25 6.59
N TYR A 171 -10.13 5.18 7.25
CA TYR A 171 -8.80 5.04 7.83
C TYR A 171 -7.69 5.19 6.77
N LEU A 172 -7.75 4.43 5.68
CA LEU A 172 -6.75 4.50 4.61
C LEU A 172 -6.81 5.84 3.87
N GLY A 173 -8.00 6.41 3.70
CA GLY A 173 -8.18 7.72 3.08
C GLY A 173 -7.53 8.83 3.89
N VAL A 174 -7.74 8.85 5.21
CA VAL A 174 -7.10 9.82 6.12
C VAL A 174 -5.58 9.61 6.18
N LEU A 175 -5.12 8.35 6.23
CA LEU A 175 -3.70 8.03 6.25
C LEU A 175 -2.99 8.53 4.98
N SER A 176 -3.53 8.19 3.81
CA SER A 176 -2.94 8.55 2.51
C SER A 176 -3.08 10.05 2.21
N GLY A 177 -4.25 10.62 2.49
CA GLY A 177 -4.51 12.05 2.30
C GLY A 177 -3.68 12.92 3.23
N GLY A 178 -3.59 12.56 4.50
CA GLY A 178 -2.78 13.27 5.50
C GLY A 178 -1.28 13.26 5.17
N GLU A 179 -0.76 12.11 4.72
CA GLU A 179 0.64 12.01 4.30
C GLU A 179 0.93 12.81 3.03
N SER A 180 0.02 12.78 2.05
CA SER A 180 0.13 13.57 0.84
C SER A 180 0.12 15.06 1.16
N ALA A 181 -0.83 15.54 1.96
CA ALA A 181 -0.90 16.93 2.40
C ALA A 181 0.37 17.38 3.16
N ALA A 182 0.88 16.54 4.07
CA ALA A 182 2.12 16.83 4.79
C ALA A 182 3.34 16.90 3.86
N THR A 183 3.36 16.11 2.79
CA THR A 183 4.43 16.12 1.79
C THR A 183 4.37 17.40 0.95
N TRP A 184 3.20 17.80 0.49
CA TRP A 184 2.98 19.06 -0.23
C TRP A 184 3.36 20.28 0.62
N ALA A 185 2.95 20.33 1.90
CA ALA A 185 3.29 21.41 2.80
C ALA A 185 4.81 21.54 3.03
N ARG A 186 5.55 20.43 3.04
CA ARG A 186 7.01 20.45 3.14
C ARG A 186 7.68 20.97 1.87
N HIS A 187 7.19 20.59 0.69
CA HIS A 187 7.73 21.07 -0.58
C HIS A 187 7.44 22.56 -0.81
N GLY A 188 6.24 23.05 -0.45
CA GLY A 188 5.90 24.46 -0.51
C GLY A 188 6.81 25.33 0.36
N ARG A 189 7.15 24.88 1.56
CA ARG A 189 8.10 25.60 2.44
C ARG A 189 9.53 25.57 1.89
N ALA A 190 9.98 24.46 1.35
CA ALA A 190 11.32 24.37 0.75
C ALA A 190 11.44 25.25 -0.50
N GLY A 191 10.41 25.33 -1.33
CA GLY A 191 10.34 26.23 -2.47
C GLY A 191 10.36 27.71 -2.06
N GLY A 192 9.62 28.08 -1.01
CA GLY A 192 9.62 29.44 -0.46
C GLY A 192 10.99 29.87 0.06
N VAL A 193 11.69 28.99 0.79
CA VAL A 193 13.05 29.24 1.28
C VAL A 193 14.05 29.42 0.13
N MET A 194 13.93 28.63 -0.94
CA MET A 194 14.82 28.72 -2.10
C MET A 194 14.63 30.07 -2.85
N VAL A 195 13.38 30.49 -3.03
CA VAL A 195 13.07 31.79 -3.65
C VAL A 195 13.61 32.95 -2.82
N ASP A 196 13.47 32.89 -1.49
CA ASP A 196 13.98 33.93 -0.58
C ASP A 196 15.51 34.01 -0.58
N LEU A 197 16.20 32.87 -0.61
CA LEU A 197 17.65 32.81 -0.75
C LEU A 197 18.14 33.40 -2.08
N THR A 198 17.47 33.05 -3.19
CA THR A 198 17.81 33.59 -4.51
C THR A 198 17.61 35.11 -4.56
N LYS A 199 16.53 35.62 -3.96
CA LYS A 199 16.28 37.06 -3.86
C LYS A 199 17.34 37.74 -3.03
N LYS A 200 17.73 37.23 -1.87
CA LYS A 200 18.80 37.77 -1.03
C LYS A 200 20.17 37.77 -1.72
N LEU A 201 20.47 36.71 -2.49
CA LEU A 201 21.70 36.66 -3.28
C LEU A 201 21.71 37.69 -4.41
N SER A 202 20.58 37.91 -5.09
CA SER A 202 20.47 38.95 -6.15
C SER A 202 20.55 40.38 -5.59
N GLU A 203 19.98 40.62 -4.40
CA GLU A 203 20.08 41.90 -3.70
C GLU A 203 21.51 42.15 -3.17
N GLY A 204 22.21 41.11 -2.69
CA GLY A 204 23.59 41.21 -2.20
C GLY A 204 24.66 41.39 -3.28
N VAL A 205 24.39 40.98 -4.53
CA VAL A 205 25.29 41.21 -5.67
C VAL A 205 25.14 42.60 -6.27
N GLY A 206 24.01 43.31 -6.01
CA GLY A 206 23.77 44.69 -6.47
C GLY A 206 24.50 45.78 -5.68
N ASP A 207 25.01 45.47 -4.51
CA ASP A 207 25.62 46.47 -3.59
C ASP A 207 27.17 46.36 -3.55
N GLY A 208 27.78 45.99 -4.67
CA GLY A 208 29.24 46.04 -4.84
C GLY A 208 29.74 47.48 -5.03
N PRO A 209 30.91 47.85 -4.43
CA PRO A 209 31.42 49.22 -4.38
C PRO A 209 31.94 49.71 -5.73
N HIS A 210 31.06 50.00 -6.68
CA HIS A 210 31.42 50.64 -7.96
C HIS A 210 31.13 52.15 -7.98
N GLY A 211 30.91 52.82 -6.84
CA GLY A 211 30.53 54.25 -6.75
C GLY A 211 31.61 55.23 -6.33
N GLU A 212 32.87 54.86 -6.05
CA GLU A 212 33.83 55.79 -5.41
C GLU A 212 35.10 56.10 -6.23
N ARG A 213 35.19 55.79 -7.52
CA ARG A 213 36.37 56.14 -8.30
C ARG A 213 36.24 57.30 -9.32
N GLU A 214 35.13 58.01 -9.38
CA GLU A 214 34.92 59.05 -10.42
C GLU A 214 34.83 60.48 -9.86
N LYS A 215 35.35 60.76 -8.66
CA LYS A 215 35.44 62.14 -8.12
C LYS A 215 36.85 62.57 -7.72
N ARG A 216 37.91 62.04 -8.36
CA ARG A 216 39.28 62.60 -8.24
C ARG A 216 39.96 62.54 -9.62
N ALA A 217 39.60 63.46 -10.50
CA ALA A 217 40.41 63.96 -11.62
C ALA A 217 39.99 65.40 -11.94
#